data_e701ae4b14516245125c260e64f1a63c
#
_entry.id   e701ae4b14516245125c260e64f1a63c
#
_cell.length_a   1.000
_cell.length_b   1.000
_cell.length_c   1.000
_cell.angle_alpha   90.00
_cell.angle_beta   90.00
_cell.angle_gamma   90.00
#
_symmetry.space_group_name_H-M   'P 1'
#
loop_
_entity.id
_entity.type
_entity.pdbx_description
1 polymer ?
#
loop_
_entity_poly.entity_id
_entity_poly.type
_entity_poly.pdbx_seq_one_letter_code
_entity_poly.pdbx_strand_id
1 'polypeptide(L)'
;MMVLITLRLRQNVKLTILRLRFSLTNQHNMPLRYPSVILLLLLALAACTPQDARPIPTALPAGDAANGEVLFTSRIGNQVECSSCHSLDGSRGTGPSLLGYGEVAGRRRSGMSAQEYTVRSIVQPGDVVVPGYSNIMPSNFGQHLSDQDLADLVAYLLSQ
;
A
#
# COMPACT_ATOMS: atom_id res chain seq x y z
N MET A 1 -32.61 42.98 15.71
CA MET A 1 -31.73 42.55 14.57
C MET A 1 -31.64 41.03 14.38
N MET A 2 -31.95 40.20 15.38
CA MET A 2 -31.89 38.72 15.28
C MET A 2 -33.06 38.05 14.52
N VAL A 3 -34.25 38.63 14.53
CA VAL A 3 -35.45 38.04 13.87
C VAL A 3 -35.39 38.05 12.35
N LEU A 4 -34.72 39.05 11.73
CA LEU A 4 -34.58 39.15 10.28
C LEU A 4 -33.60 38.14 9.67
N ILE A 5 -32.61 37.70 10.42
CA ILE A 5 -31.61 36.73 9.96
C ILE A 5 -32.22 35.32 9.90
N THR A 6 -33.04 34.96 10.89
CA THR A 6 -33.71 33.63 10.94
C THR A 6 -34.77 33.46 9.83
N LEU A 7 -35.43 34.50 9.42
CA LEU A 7 -36.40 34.46 8.31
C LEU A 7 -35.71 34.28 6.94
N ARG A 8 -34.53 34.91 6.72
CA ARG A 8 -33.77 34.75 5.47
C ARG A 8 -33.18 33.33 5.34
N LEU A 9 -32.71 32.75 6.43
CA LEU A 9 -32.17 31.36 6.42
C LEU A 9 -33.27 30.33 6.11
N ARG A 10 -34.48 30.51 6.64
CA ARG A 10 -35.61 29.61 6.34
C ARG A 10 -36.08 29.70 4.90
N GLN A 11 -36.03 30.86 4.28
CA GLN A 11 -36.39 31.01 2.87
C GLN A 11 -35.37 30.39 1.92
N ASN A 12 -34.07 30.53 2.21
CA ASN A 12 -33.00 29.93 1.42
C ASN A 12 -33.03 28.39 1.46
N VAL A 13 -33.28 27.79 2.64
CA VAL A 13 -33.42 26.33 2.76
C VAL A 13 -34.63 25.80 1.99
N LYS A 14 -35.77 26.48 2.02
CA LYS A 14 -36.96 26.07 1.24
C LYS A 14 -36.73 26.14 -0.27
N LEU A 15 -36.03 27.17 -0.75
CA LEU A 15 -35.69 27.35 -2.16
C LEU A 15 -34.68 26.26 -2.63
N THR A 16 -33.73 25.90 -1.79
CA THR A 16 -32.75 24.85 -2.10
C THR A 16 -33.43 23.47 -2.15
N ILE A 17 -34.32 23.16 -1.22
CA ILE A 17 -35.07 21.90 -1.22
C ILE A 17 -36.02 21.81 -2.41
N LEU A 18 -36.65 22.91 -2.79
CA LEU A 18 -37.54 22.96 -3.98
C LEU A 18 -36.74 22.73 -5.28
N ARG A 19 -35.53 23.29 -5.39
CA ARG A 19 -34.64 23.07 -6.55
C ARG A 19 -34.15 21.64 -6.63
N LEU A 20 -33.78 21.01 -5.48
CA LEU A 20 -33.40 19.61 -5.42
C LEU A 20 -34.55 18.67 -5.80
N ARG A 21 -35.78 18.95 -5.35
CA ARG A 21 -36.96 18.14 -5.73
C ARG A 21 -37.33 18.28 -7.21
N PHE A 22 -37.17 19.47 -7.80
CA PHE A 22 -37.44 19.67 -9.23
C PHE A 22 -36.41 18.96 -10.11
N SER A 23 -35.15 18.89 -9.66
CA SER A 23 -34.09 18.17 -10.38
C SER A 23 -34.28 16.64 -10.35
N LEU A 24 -34.84 16.09 -9.26
CA LEU A 24 -35.07 14.64 -9.13
C LEU A 24 -36.30 14.13 -9.89
N THR A 25 -37.32 14.98 -10.11
CA THR A 25 -38.52 14.54 -10.83
C THR A 25 -38.36 14.54 -12.35
N ASN A 26 -37.33 15.23 -12.89
CA ASN A 26 -37.12 15.28 -14.34
C ASN A 26 -36.18 14.17 -14.86
N GLN A 27 -35.65 13.30 -13.98
CA GLN A 27 -34.78 12.19 -14.40
C GLN A 27 -35.53 10.92 -14.84
N HIS A 28 -36.87 10.83 -14.66
CA HIS A 28 -37.60 9.59 -14.95
C HIS A 28 -37.95 9.37 -16.41
N ASN A 29 -37.62 10.28 -17.32
CA ASN A 29 -38.00 10.17 -18.76
C ASN A 29 -36.79 10.18 -19.72
N MET A 30 -35.56 9.91 -19.27
CA MET A 30 -34.52 9.58 -20.24
C MET A 30 -34.70 8.11 -20.65
N PRO A 31 -35.07 7.81 -21.89
CA PRO A 31 -35.04 6.44 -22.35
C PRO A 31 -33.60 5.99 -22.32
N LEU A 32 -33.32 4.97 -21.50
CA LEU A 32 -32.00 4.32 -21.37
C LEU A 32 -31.68 3.63 -22.71
N ARG A 33 -31.32 4.43 -23.73
CA ARG A 33 -31.11 3.96 -25.12
C ARG A 33 -29.80 3.21 -25.30
N TYR A 34 -28.93 3.19 -24.29
CA TYR A 34 -27.63 2.53 -24.40
C TYR A 34 -27.28 1.74 -23.14
N PRO A 35 -28.05 0.71 -22.74
CA PRO A 35 -27.67 -0.15 -21.61
C PRO A 35 -26.32 -0.83 -21.85
N SER A 36 -26.00 -1.11 -23.12
CA SER A 36 -24.71 -1.70 -23.51
C SER A 36 -23.52 -0.76 -23.28
N VAL A 37 -23.70 0.55 -23.46
CA VAL A 37 -22.61 1.52 -23.24
C VAL A 37 -22.32 1.70 -21.75
N ILE A 38 -23.36 1.72 -20.90
CA ILE A 38 -23.19 1.80 -19.43
C ILE A 38 -22.55 0.51 -18.91
N LEU A 39 -22.95 -0.65 -19.43
CA LEU A 39 -22.36 -1.93 -19.06
C LEU A 39 -20.89 -2.01 -19.48
N LEU A 40 -20.54 -1.51 -20.67
CA LEU A 40 -19.16 -1.42 -21.16
C LEU A 40 -18.31 -0.44 -20.33
N LEU A 41 -18.89 0.69 -19.89
CA LEU A 41 -18.19 1.63 -19.01
C LEU A 41 -17.94 1.05 -17.61
N LEU A 42 -18.90 0.32 -17.07
CA LEU A 42 -18.75 -0.35 -15.77
C LEU A 42 -17.74 -1.51 -15.83
N LEU A 43 -17.67 -2.24 -16.93
CA LEU A 43 -16.66 -3.27 -17.18
C LEU A 43 -15.25 -2.67 -17.36
N ALA A 44 -15.13 -1.50 -17.96
CA ALA A 44 -13.84 -0.81 -18.12
C ALA A 44 -13.28 -0.27 -16.79
N LEU A 45 -14.14 0.12 -15.84
CA LEU A 45 -13.74 0.56 -14.50
C LEU A 45 -13.23 -0.60 -13.61
N ALA A 46 -13.64 -1.83 -13.87
CA ALA A 46 -13.18 -3.01 -13.14
C ALA A 46 -11.75 -3.45 -13.55
N ALA A 47 -11.22 -2.97 -14.67
CA ALA A 47 -9.91 -3.36 -15.19
C ALA A 47 -8.72 -2.59 -14.59
N CYS A 48 -8.94 -1.60 -13.71
CA CYS A 48 -7.89 -0.81 -13.06
C CYS A 48 -7.64 -1.25 -11.61
N THR A 49 -7.58 -2.55 -11.32
CA THR A 49 -6.98 -2.99 -10.06
C THR A 49 -5.46 -2.99 -10.23
N PRO A 50 -4.69 -2.33 -9.35
CA PRO A 50 -3.24 -2.47 -9.37
C PRO A 50 -2.91 -3.94 -9.08
N GLN A 51 -2.47 -4.68 -10.10
CA GLN A 51 -2.10 -6.10 -10.00
C GLN A 51 -0.68 -6.32 -9.49
N ASP A 52 0.00 -5.29 -9.00
CA ASP A 52 1.44 -5.31 -8.78
C ASP A 52 1.89 -5.76 -7.38
N ALA A 53 0.98 -5.95 -6.43
CA ALA A 53 1.36 -6.39 -5.09
C ALA A 53 1.07 -7.90 -4.92
N ARG A 54 2.14 -8.68 -4.71
CA ARG A 54 1.99 -10.06 -4.24
C ARG A 54 1.22 -10.06 -2.90
N PRO A 55 0.27 -10.98 -2.68
CA PRO A 55 -0.33 -11.18 -1.37
C PRO A 55 0.75 -11.50 -0.32
N ILE A 56 0.62 -10.96 0.88
CA ILE A 56 1.52 -11.30 1.98
C ILE A 56 1.26 -12.75 2.39
N PRO A 57 2.29 -13.63 2.38
CA PRO A 57 2.12 -15.02 2.78
C PRO A 57 1.70 -15.11 4.25
N THR A 58 0.75 -15.97 4.56
CA THR A 58 0.28 -16.21 5.94
C THR A 58 1.23 -17.07 6.75
N ALA A 59 2.09 -17.84 6.07
CA ALA A 59 3.16 -18.64 6.67
C ALA A 59 4.32 -18.71 5.68
N LEU A 60 5.53 -18.72 6.19
CA LEU A 60 6.76 -18.97 5.44
C LEU A 60 7.38 -20.30 5.87
N PRO A 61 8.13 -20.98 4.98
CA PRO A 61 8.96 -22.12 5.37
C PRO A 61 10.06 -21.69 6.33
N ALA A 62 10.84 -22.65 6.86
CA ALA A 62 12.06 -22.34 7.60
C ALA A 62 13.05 -21.64 6.66
N GLY A 63 13.62 -20.52 7.11
CA GLY A 63 14.58 -19.74 6.33
C GLY A 63 16.02 -20.14 6.61
N ASP A 64 16.85 -20.07 5.58
CA ASP A 64 18.32 -20.21 5.63
C ASP A 64 18.95 -18.81 5.56
N ALA A 65 19.54 -18.36 6.67
CA ALA A 65 20.16 -17.03 6.74
C ALA A 65 21.39 -16.91 5.81
N ALA A 66 22.12 -17.99 5.55
CA ALA A 66 23.27 -17.96 4.64
C ALA A 66 22.82 -17.73 3.18
N ASN A 67 21.74 -18.38 2.76
CA ASN A 67 21.15 -18.09 1.44
C ASN A 67 20.51 -16.68 1.41
N GLY A 68 19.93 -16.25 2.53
CA GLY A 68 19.39 -14.88 2.68
C GLY A 68 20.46 -13.79 2.50
N GLU A 69 21.70 -14.00 2.97
CA GLU A 69 22.85 -13.12 2.74
C GLU A 69 23.19 -13.01 1.24
N VAL A 70 23.21 -14.15 0.54
CA VAL A 70 23.43 -14.17 -0.91
C VAL A 70 22.34 -13.38 -1.63
N LEU A 71 21.08 -13.59 -1.27
CA LEU A 71 19.95 -12.85 -1.86
C LEU A 71 20.03 -11.34 -1.58
N PHE A 72 20.43 -10.96 -0.35
CA PHE A 72 20.56 -9.55 0.05
C PHE A 72 21.59 -8.80 -0.78
N THR A 73 22.65 -9.47 -1.21
CA THR A 73 23.74 -8.90 -2.02
C THR A 73 23.62 -9.17 -3.52
N SER A 74 22.56 -9.86 -3.94
CA SER A 74 22.31 -10.20 -5.32
C SER A 74 21.15 -9.40 -5.91
N ARG A 75 21.11 -9.27 -7.25
CA ARG A 75 19.96 -8.70 -7.94
C ARG A 75 18.76 -9.63 -7.87
N ILE A 76 17.59 -9.07 -7.58
CA ILE A 76 16.33 -9.80 -7.51
C ILE A 76 15.50 -9.48 -8.78
N GLY A 77 15.45 -10.41 -9.71
CA GLY A 77 14.81 -10.17 -11.00
C GLY A 77 15.49 -9.01 -11.73
N ASN A 78 14.76 -7.98 -12.06
CA ASN A 78 15.25 -6.75 -12.67
C ASN A 78 15.59 -5.62 -11.69
N GLN A 79 15.47 -5.88 -10.38
CA GLN A 79 15.73 -4.88 -9.32
C GLN A 79 17.21 -4.91 -8.91
N VAL A 80 17.65 -3.81 -8.31
CA VAL A 80 18.98 -3.70 -7.69
C VAL A 80 19.05 -4.53 -6.42
N GLU A 81 20.27 -4.81 -5.95
CA GLU A 81 20.56 -5.51 -4.71
C GLU A 81 20.00 -4.74 -3.50
N CYS A 82 19.55 -5.43 -2.47
CA CYS A 82 19.08 -4.80 -1.23
C CYS A 82 20.19 -3.97 -0.57
N SER A 83 21.43 -4.50 -0.61
CA SER A 83 22.64 -3.87 -0.08
C SER A 83 23.02 -2.54 -0.75
N SER A 84 22.51 -2.26 -1.96
CA SER A 84 22.78 -0.99 -2.65
C SER A 84 22.06 0.20 -1.99
N CYS A 85 21.00 -0.05 -1.23
CA CYS A 85 20.23 0.97 -0.52
C CYS A 85 20.30 0.84 1.01
N HIS A 86 20.47 -0.39 1.52
CA HIS A 86 20.47 -0.71 2.95
C HIS A 86 21.87 -1.09 3.44
N SER A 87 22.39 -0.32 4.38
CA SER A 87 23.68 -0.65 5.04
C SER A 87 23.46 -1.61 6.21
N LEU A 88 24.52 -2.34 6.59
CA LEU A 88 24.58 -3.17 7.79
C LEU A 88 25.50 -2.60 8.88
N ASP A 89 26.18 -1.49 8.59
CA ASP A 89 27.19 -0.87 9.44
C ASP A 89 26.71 0.39 10.18
N GLY A 90 25.45 0.74 10.06
CA GLY A 90 24.87 1.93 10.68
C GLY A 90 24.96 3.17 9.82
N SER A 91 25.67 3.15 8.69
CA SER A 91 25.73 4.29 7.77
C SER A 91 24.36 4.62 7.17
N ARG A 92 24.12 5.90 6.93
CA ARG A 92 22.88 6.36 6.30
C ARG A 92 22.94 6.16 4.79
N GLY A 93 22.08 5.29 4.27
CA GLY A 93 21.90 5.06 2.85
C GLY A 93 20.63 5.71 2.29
N THR A 94 20.26 5.31 1.08
CA THR A 94 18.98 5.62 0.44
C THR A 94 17.82 5.00 1.20
N GLY A 95 18.01 3.76 1.68
CA GLY A 95 17.16 3.07 2.64
C GLY A 95 17.71 3.17 4.07
N PRO A 96 16.91 2.81 5.10
CA PRO A 96 17.36 2.76 6.47
C PRO A 96 18.45 1.70 6.66
N SER A 97 19.41 1.99 7.57
CA SER A 97 20.37 0.98 8.00
C SER A 97 19.68 -0.18 8.71
N LEU A 98 20.20 -1.37 8.50
CA LEU A 98 19.72 -2.62 9.09
C LEU A 98 20.64 -3.13 10.23
N LEU A 99 21.60 -2.31 10.69
CA LEU A 99 22.38 -2.62 11.89
C LEU A 99 21.47 -2.80 13.10
N GLY A 100 21.53 -3.94 13.77
CA GLY A 100 20.68 -4.29 14.92
C GLY A 100 19.20 -4.44 14.56
N TYR A 101 18.91 -4.74 13.31
CA TYR A 101 17.53 -4.80 12.81
C TYR A 101 16.68 -5.86 13.53
N GLY A 102 17.24 -7.05 13.80
CA GLY A 102 16.54 -8.14 14.48
C GLY A 102 16.01 -7.74 15.86
N GLU A 103 16.73 -6.88 16.57
CA GLU A 103 16.31 -6.40 17.89
C GLU A 103 15.14 -5.40 17.84
N VAL A 104 15.01 -4.65 16.74
CA VAL A 104 14.05 -3.55 16.64
C VAL A 104 12.83 -3.86 15.76
N ALA A 105 12.94 -4.82 14.84
CA ALA A 105 11.90 -5.10 13.83
C ALA A 105 10.51 -5.32 14.46
N GLY A 106 10.40 -6.14 15.49
CA GLY A 106 9.13 -6.42 16.17
C GLY A 106 8.55 -5.26 17.00
N ARG A 107 9.31 -4.18 17.16
CA ARG A 107 8.87 -2.97 17.89
C ARG A 107 8.53 -1.81 16.95
N ARG A 108 8.83 -1.94 15.66
CA ARG A 108 8.62 -0.86 14.68
C ARG A 108 7.16 -0.57 14.39
N ARG A 109 6.30 -1.57 14.55
CA ARG A 109 4.85 -1.40 14.39
C ARG A 109 4.09 -2.22 15.43
N SER A 110 3.24 -1.56 16.20
CA SER A 110 2.39 -2.23 17.19
C SER A 110 1.49 -3.28 16.52
N GLY A 111 1.38 -4.45 17.14
CA GLY A 111 0.54 -5.54 16.66
C GLY A 111 1.16 -6.39 15.54
N MET A 112 2.42 -6.13 15.15
CA MET A 112 3.16 -6.96 14.19
C MET A 112 4.33 -7.69 14.86
N SER A 113 4.54 -8.96 14.49
CA SER A 113 5.77 -9.66 14.79
C SER A 113 6.95 -9.12 13.95
N ALA A 114 8.19 -9.39 14.38
CA ALA A 114 9.38 -9.04 13.61
C ALA A 114 9.35 -9.64 12.20
N GLN A 115 8.96 -10.90 12.09
CA GLN A 115 8.81 -11.60 10.81
C GLN A 115 7.77 -10.93 9.92
N GLU A 116 6.56 -10.67 10.43
CA GLU A 116 5.50 -10.04 9.65
C GLU A 116 5.89 -8.64 9.18
N TYR A 117 6.51 -7.84 10.07
CA TYR A 117 7.02 -6.52 9.72
C TYR A 117 8.04 -6.60 8.59
N THR A 118 8.99 -7.56 8.65
CA THR A 118 10.02 -7.74 7.63
C THR A 118 9.44 -8.19 6.30
N VAL A 119 8.56 -9.19 6.30
CA VAL A 119 7.85 -9.66 5.09
C VAL A 119 7.11 -8.50 4.42
N ARG A 120 6.34 -7.76 5.20
CA ARG A 120 5.55 -6.62 4.70
C ARG A 120 6.43 -5.53 4.12
N SER A 121 7.55 -5.23 4.78
CA SER A 121 8.50 -4.22 4.31
C SER A 121 9.15 -4.59 2.96
N ILE A 122 9.30 -5.88 2.66
CA ILE A 122 9.83 -6.36 1.37
C ILE A 122 8.74 -6.42 0.30
N VAL A 123 7.57 -6.98 0.63
CA VAL A 123 6.51 -7.30 -0.33
C VAL A 123 5.63 -6.08 -0.64
N GLN A 124 5.40 -5.23 0.35
CA GLN A 124 4.56 -4.02 0.29
C GLN A 124 5.25 -2.84 1.00
N PRO A 125 6.41 -2.37 0.50
CA PRO A 125 7.25 -1.38 1.21
C PRO A 125 6.52 -0.05 1.46
N GLY A 126 5.53 0.28 0.65
CA GLY A 126 4.70 1.48 0.84
C GLY A 126 3.86 1.47 2.13
N ASP A 127 3.61 0.29 2.72
CA ASP A 127 2.82 0.16 3.95
C ASP A 127 3.61 0.56 5.20
N VAL A 128 4.93 0.55 5.14
CA VAL A 128 5.84 0.67 6.30
C VAL A 128 7.04 1.57 6.02
N VAL A 129 6.78 2.80 5.65
CA VAL A 129 7.85 3.79 5.42
C VAL A 129 8.43 4.26 6.75
N VAL A 130 9.75 4.10 6.91
CA VAL A 130 10.46 4.55 8.12
C VAL A 130 10.54 6.09 8.12
N PRO A 131 10.19 6.77 9.23
CA PRO A 131 10.28 8.24 9.30
C PRO A 131 11.67 8.76 8.90
N GLY A 132 11.70 9.78 8.07
CA GLY A 132 12.92 10.38 7.53
C GLY A 132 13.47 9.73 6.25
N TYR A 133 12.76 8.74 5.70
CA TYR A 133 13.05 8.12 4.41
C TYR A 133 11.88 8.33 3.44
N SER A 134 12.17 8.32 2.13
CA SER A 134 11.16 8.40 1.09
C SER A 134 10.63 7.02 0.72
N ASN A 135 9.39 6.94 0.22
CA ASN A 135 8.80 5.70 -0.30
C ASN A 135 9.29 5.42 -1.72
N ILE A 136 10.53 4.96 -1.84
CA ILE A 136 11.20 4.69 -3.14
C ILE A 136 11.72 3.24 -3.26
N MET A 137 11.52 2.41 -2.24
CA MET A 137 11.82 0.98 -2.34
C MET A 137 10.90 0.36 -3.41
N PRO A 138 11.45 -0.40 -4.38
CA PRO A 138 10.64 -1.04 -5.40
C PRO A 138 9.58 -1.97 -4.80
N SER A 139 8.33 -1.85 -5.25
CA SER A 139 7.18 -2.60 -4.71
C SER A 139 7.02 -4.00 -5.31
N ASN A 140 7.86 -4.36 -6.29
CA ASN A 140 7.73 -5.60 -7.03
C ASN A 140 8.74 -6.71 -6.65
N PHE A 141 9.52 -6.53 -5.59
CA PHE A 141 10.41 -7.60 -5.09
C PHE A 141 9.65 -8.90 -4.83
N GLY A 142 8.46 -8.79 -4.24
CA GLY A 142 7.62 -9.96 -3.95
C GLY A 142 7.23 -10.79 -5.18
N GLN A 143 7.26 -10.22 -6.38
CA GLN A 143 6.94 -10.93 -7.63
C GLN A 143 8.11 -11.81 -8.11
N HIS A 144 9.34 -11.52 -7.65
CA HIS A 144 10.57 -12.17 -8.06
C HIS A 144 11.17 -13.10 -6.99
N LEU A 145 10.57 -13.12 -5.80
CA LEU A 145 11.00 -13.97 -4.68
C LEU A 145 10.01 -15.12 -4.52
N SER A 146 10.50 -16.34 -4.41
CA SER A 146 9.68 -17.47 -3.93
C SER A 146 9.39 -17.30 -2.43
N ASP A 147 8.50 -18.13 -1.86
CA ASP A 147 8.27 -18.14 -0.41
C ASP A 147 9.53 -18.56 0.36
N GLN A 148 10.37 -19.42 -0.23
CA GLN A 148 11.64 -19.83 0.35
C GLN A 148 12.65 -18.68 0.33
N ASP A 149 12.83 -17.98 -0.81
CA ASP A 149 13.73 -16.83 -0.88
C ASP A 149 13.34 -15.74 0.12
N LEU A 150 12.04 -15.52 0.27
CA LEU A 150 11.52 -14.56 1.24
C LEU A 150 11.79 -14.99 2.67
N ALA A 151 11.64 -16.29 2.98
CA ALA A 151 11.97 -16.87 4.29
C ALA A 151 13.46 -16.72 4.61
N ASP A 152 14.33 -16.99 3.64
CA ASP A 152 15.78 -16.90 3.77
C ASP A 152 16.24 -15.45 4.01
N LEU A 153 15.70 -14.49 3.23
CA LEU A 153 15.92 -13.06 3.46
C LEU A 153 15.45 -12.60 4.83
N VAL A 154 14.27 -13.04 5.28
CA VAL A 154 13.76 -12.73 6.62
C VAL A 154 14.66 -13.28 7.70
N ALA A 155 15.12 -14.54 7.59
CA ALA A 155 16.05 -15.16 8.53
C ALA A 155 17.36 -14.37 8.61
N TYR A 156 17.94 -14.01 7.46
CA TYR A 156 19.16 -13.20 7.41
C TYR A 156 18.97 -11.81 8.03
N LEU A 157 17.91 -11.09 7.67
CA LEU A 157 17.67 -9.74 8.17
C LEU A 157 17.40 -9.73 9.68
N LEU A 158 16.71 -10.72 10.20
CA LEU A 158 16.46 -10.83 11.65
C LEU A 158 17.67 -11.28 12.45
N SER A 159 18.74 -11.73 11.80
CA SER A 159 20.02 -12.06 12.43
C SER A 159 20.98 -10.87 12.54
N GLN A 160 20.62 -9.70 11.95
CA GLN A 160 21.45 -8.49 11.99
C GLN A 160 21.31 -7.71 13.29
#